data_bbf9e8363c6854d19463073a2af38b42
#
_entry.id   bbf9e8363c6854d19463073a2af38b42
#
_cell.length_a   1.000
_cell.length_b   1.000
_cell.length_c   1.000
_cell.angle_alpha   90.00
_cell.angle_beta   90.00
_cell.angle_gamma   90.00
#
_symmetry.space_group_name_H-M   'P 1'
#
loop_
_entity.id
_entity.type
_entity.pdbx_description
1 polymer ?
#
loop_
_entity_poly.entity_id
_entity_poly.type
_entity_poly.pdbx_seq_one_letter_code
_entity_poly.pdbx_strand_id
1 'polypeptide(L)'
;MNPLEAAIIGIMIAVPQSQLPNIPDRSAECLALNMYHEARGQGIAGELAVTAVVLNRVNDKRYPNTICEVVEQGPTRASWQNPKVRYPIKNRCQFSWFCDGKSDTPRNKKIYNRMYNLADAILNNEISFLDITGGATHYHADYVSPAWAKTKTKTVEIQDHIFYRWEK
;
A
#
# COMPACT_ATOMS: atom_id res chain seq x y z
N MET A 1 42.07 4.95 44.89
CA MET A 1 42.77 5.39 43.67
C MET A 1 42.19 4.57 42.53
N ASN A 2 41.58 5.27 41.62
CA ASN A 2 40.73 4.77 40.55
C ASN A 2 41.47 4.07 39.43
N PRO A 3 40.97 2.97 38.90
CA PRO A 3 41.28 2.57 37.53
C PRO A 3 40.19 3.09 36.59
N LEU A 4 40.59 3.91 35.67
CA LEU A 4 40.16 4.20 34.33
C LEU A 4 38.85 3.53 33.85
N GLU A 5 37.80 4.30 33.85
CA GLU A 5 36.66 4.09 32.97
C GLU A 5 37.09 4.35 31.53
N ALA A 6 37.31 3.29 30.79
CA ALA A 6 37.46 3.37 29.34
C ALA A 6 36.07 3.63 28.74
N ALA A 7 35.77 4.88 28.42
CA ALA A 7 34.62 5.24 27.61
C ALA A 7 34.82 4.64 26.22
N ILE A 8 34.05 3.58 25.91
CA ILE A 8 33.90 3.07 24.56
C ILE A 8 33.00 4.08 23.80
N ILE A 9 33.63 5.05 23.18
CA ILE A 9 32.98 5.90 22.21
C ILE A 9 32.76 5.00 20.96
N GLY A 10 31.59 4.43 20.88
CA GLY A 10 31.15 3.78 19.65
C GLY A 10 31.07 4.81 18.53
N ILE A 11 32.06 4.81 17.65
CA ILE A 11 32.01 5.59 16.41
C ILE A 11 30.89 4.97 15.56
N MET A 12 29.71 5.57 15.61
CA MET A 12 28.68 5.29 14.61
C MET A 12 29.19 5.87 13.28
N ILE A 13 29.76 5.00 12.45
CA ILE A 13 30.08 5.37 11.07
C ILE A 13 28.74 5.49 10.34
N ALA A 14 28.23 6.70 10.20
CA ALA A 14 27.10 6.97 9.33
C ALA A 14 27.51 6.62 7.90
N VAL A 15 26.89 5.62 7.30
CA VAL A 15 27.09 5.33 5.89
C VAL A 15 26.59 6.54 5.10
N PRO A 16 27.43 7.17 4.25
CA PRO A 16 26.99 8.30 3.45
C PRO A 16 25.79 7.88 2.60
N GLN A 17 24.74 8.72 2.54
CA GLN A 17 23.53 8.43 1.74
C GLN A 17 23.83 8.13 0.27
N SER A 18 24.92 8.63 -0.27
CA SER A 18 25.41 8.33 -1.62
C SER A 18 25.89 6.88 -1.83
N GLN A 19 26.06 6.09 -0.76
CA GLN A 19 26.46 4.67 -0.83
C GLN A 19 25.31 3.70 -0.59
N LEU A 20 24.12 4.19 -0.28
CA LEU A 20 22.92 3.36 -0.26
C LEU A 20 22.54 3.02 -1.70
N PRO A 21 22.18 1.75 -2.00
CA PRO A 21 21.68 1.42 -3.33
C PRO A 21 20.47 2.32 -3.61
N ASN A 22 20.50 3.01 -4.75
CA ASN A 22 19.39 3.83 -5.21
C ASN A 22 18.27 2.87 -5.66
N ILE A 23 17.47 2.40 -4.70
CA ILE A 23 16.26 1.65 -4.99
C ILE A 23 15.26 2.69 -5.47
N PRO A 24 14.79 2.62 -6.73
CA PRO A 24 13.79 3.56 -7.22
C PRO A 24 12.59 3.57 -6.29
N ASP A 25 12.16 4.74 -5.85
CA ASP A 25 10.92 4.85 -5.10
C ASP A 25 9.75 4.56 -6.04
N ARG A 26 9.17 3.38 -5.91
CA ARG A 26 8.02 2.92 -6.69
C ARG A 26 6.68 3.31 -6.08
N SER A 27 6.66 4.12 -5.05
CA SER A 27 5.44 4.44 -4.30
C SER A 27 4.33 4.98 -5.19
N ALA A 28 4.63 5.93 -6.07
CA ALA A 28 3.65 6.48 -7.01
C ALA A 28 3.15 5.42 -8.02
N GLU A 29 4.03 4.55 -8.51
CA GLU A 29 3.68 3.44 -9.39
C GLU A 29 2.74 2.44 -8.68
N CYS A 30 3.10 1.98 -7.49
CA CYS A 30 2.30 1.04 -6.72
C CYS A 30 0.91 1.62 -6.40
N LEU A 31 0.84 2.89 -6.00
CA LEU A 31 -0.41 3.56 -5.70
C LEU A 31 -1.29 3.72 -6.95
N ALA A 32 -0.70 4.12 -8.07
CA ALA A 32 -1.38 4.26 -9.35
C ALA A 32 -1.90 2.92 -9.90
N LEU A 33 -1.12 1.85 -9.80
CA LEU A 33 -1.57 0.50 -10.16
C LEU A 33 -2.76 0.07 -9.31
N ASN A 34 -2.71 0.34 -8.00
CA ASN A 34 -3.84 0.03 -7.13
C ASN A 34 -5.10 0.82 -7.50
N MET A 35 -5.00 2.14 -7.75
CA MET A 35 -6.12 2.93 -8.27
C MET A 35 -6.67 2.35 -9.58
N TYR A 36 -5.78 1.97 -10.50
CA TYR A 36 -6.17 1.46 -11.81
C TYR A 36 -6.95 0.14 -11.73
N HIS A 37 -6.50 -0.78 -10.90
CA HIS A 37 -7.13 -2.10 -10.81
C HIS A 37 -8.36 -2.11 -9.90
N GLU A 38 -8.38 -1.30 -8.85
CA GLU A 38 -9.45 -1.30 -7.85
C GLU A 38 -10.55 -0.26 -8.13
N ALA A 39 -10.21 0.88 -8.75
CA ALA A 39 -11.14 2.00 -8.87
C ALA A 39 -11.33 2.54 -10.28
N ARG A 40 -10.78 1.88 -11.30
CA ARG A 40 -11.01 2.29 -12.69
C ARG A 40 -12.50 2.20 -13.05
N GLY A 41 -13.12 3.34 -13.29
CA GLY A 41 -14.57 3.44 -13.54
C GLY A 41 -15.37 3.96 -12.34
N GLN A 42 -14.75 4.09 -11.17
CA GLN A 42 -15.36 4.62 -9.95
C GLN A 42 -15.24 6.16 -9.83
N GLY A 43 -14.69 6.83 -10.86
CA GLY A 43 -14.43 8.25 -10.82
C GLY A 43 -13.36 8.66 -9.78
N ILE A 44 -13.10 9.97 -9.69
CA ILE A 44 -12.06 10.51 -8.80
C ILE A 44 -12.34 10.17 -7.33
N ALA A 45 -13.60 10.21 -6.90
CA ALA A 45 -13.95 9.89 -5.51
C ALA A 45 -13.59 8.45 -5.14
N GLY A 46 -13.84 7.48 -6.02
CA GLY A 46 -13.43 6.08 -5.80
C GLY A 46 -11.91 5.91 -5.80
N GLU A 47 -11.22 6.60 -6.71
CA GLU A 47 -9.75 6.59 -6.77
C GLU A 47 -9.11 7.15 -5.48
N LEU A 48 -9.62 8.27 -4.97
CA LEU A 48 -9.16 8.86 -3.71
C LEU A 48 -9.50 7.96 -2.52
N ALA A 49 -10.66 7.31 -2.52
CA ALA A 49 -11.07 6.42 -1.44
C ALA A 49 -10.18 5.17 -1.32
N VAL A 50 -9.86 4.49 -2.43
CA VAL A 50 -8.94 3.34 -2.39
C VAL A 50 -7.51 3.77 -2.05
N THR A 51 -7.10 4.97 -2.45
CA THR A 51 -5.83 5.59 -2.04
C THR A 51 -5.78 5.82 -0.54
N ALA A 52 -6.86 6.38 0.06
CA ALA A 52 -6.95 6.59 1.49
C ALA A 52 -6.77 5.28 2.27
N VAL A 53 -7.36 4.18 1.81
CA VAL A 53 -7.18 2.86 2.45
C VAL A 53 -5.72 2.43 2.45
N VAL A 54 -4.99 2.61 1.35
CA VAL A 54 -3.55 2.28 1.29
C VAL A 54 -2.77 3.13 2.28
N LEU A 55 -2.98 4.45 2.29
CA LEU A 55 -2.27 5.37 3.19
C LEU A 55 -2.63 5.14 4.66
N ASN A 56 -3.90 4.83 4.97
CA ASN A 56 -4.33 4.46 6.31
C ASN A 56 -3.64 3.17 6.80
N ARG A 57 -3.47 2.18 5.92
CA ARG A 57 -2.72 0.96 6.25
C ARG A 57 -1.25 1.25 6.50
N VAL A 58 -0.59 2.05 5.66
CA VAL A 58 0.81 2.45 5.88
C VAL A 58 1.02 3.10 7.26
N ASN A 59 0.04 3.87 7.72
CA ASN A 59 0.07 4.55 9.02
C ASN A 59 -0.40 3.67 10.21
N ASP A 60 -0.86 2.46 9.96
CA ASP A 60 -1.35 1.54 10.98
C ASP A 60 -0.34 0.42 11.23
N LYS A 61 0.15 0.28 12.46
CA LYS A 61 1.18 -0.69 12.87
C LYS A 61 0.83 -2.17 12.58
N ARG A 62 -0.42 -2.47 12.26
CA ARG A 62 -0.89 -3.81 11.88
C ARG A 62 -0.57 -4.18 10.44
N TYR A 63 -0.10 -3.23 9.64
CA TYR A 63 0.23 -3.39 8.22
C TYR A 63 1.69 -3.05 7.94
N PRO A 64 2.20 -3.39 6.76
CA PRO A 64 3.48 -2.90 6.29
C PRO A 64 3.53 -1.36 6.29
N ASN A 65 4.71 -0.79 6.42
CA ASN A 65 4.90 0.66 6.55
C ASN A 65 5.31 1.36 5.24
N THR A 66 5.27 0.65 4.12
CA THR A 66 5.50 1.23 2.79
C THR A 66 4.31 0.98 1.86
N ILE A 67 4.11 1.87 0.90
CA ILE A 67 2.98 1.79 -0.04
C ILE A 67 3.02 0.51 -0.85
N CYS A 68 4.19 0.17 -1.44
CA CYS A 68 4.31 -1.03 -2.25
C CYS A 68 4.09 -2.31 -1.43
N GLU A 69 4.64 -2.39 -0.22
CA GLU A 69 4.41 -3.56 0.64
C GLU A 69 2.94 -3.71 1.05
N VAL A 70 2.21 -2.61 1.26
CA VAL A 70 0.77 -2.64 1.52
C VAL A 70 0.01 -3.12 0.30
N VAL A 71 0.34 -2.60 -0.89
CA VAL A 71 -0.33 -2.95 -2.15
C VAL A 71 -0.04 -4.41 -2.55
N GLU A 72 1.19 -4.85 -2.37
CA GLU A 72 1.66 -6.19 -2.72
C GLU A 72 1.48 -7.22 -1.59
N GLN A 73 0.81 -6.84 -0.49
CA GLN A 73 0.67 -7.67 0.70
C GLN A 73 -0.10 -8.96 0.44
N GLY A 74 0.50 -10.08 0.81
CA GLY A 74 -0.12 -11.39 0.75
C GLY A 74 0.82 -12.50 1.24
N PRO A 75 0.30 -13.71 1.50
CA PRO A 75 1.13 -14.83 1.84
C PRO A 75 1.98 -15.24 0.64
N THR A 76 3.21 -15.66 0.92
CA THR A 76 4.17 -16.06 -0.10
C THR A 76 4.65 -17.49 0.10
N ARG A 77 5.12 -18.14 -0.96
CA ARG A 77 5.81 -19.42 -0.92
C ARG A 77 7.24 -19.28 -1.43
N ALA A 78 8.17 -20.07 -0.89
CA ALA A 78 9.53 -20.13 -1.41
C ALA A 78 9.56 -20.78 -2.80
N SER A 79 10.50 -20.33 -3.63
CA SER A 79 10.84 -21.04 -4.86
C SER A 79 11.50 -22.38 -4.53
N TRP A 80 11.18 -23.42 -5.29
CA TRP A 80 11.84 -24.70 -5.16
C TRP A 80 13.30 -24.67 -5.66
N GLN A 81 13.62 -23.77 -6.59
CA GLN A 81 14.97 -23.59 -7.14
C GLN A 81 15.87 -22.76 -6.23
N ASN A 82 15.30 -21.74 -5.59
CA ASN A 82 16.02 -20.85 -4.69
C ASN A 82 15.11 -20.43 -3.53
N PRO A 83 15.26 -21.00 -2.32
CA PRO A 83 14.41 -20.69 -1.17
C PRO A 83 14.43 -19.24 -0.71
N LYS A 84 15.45 -18.46 -1.12
CA LYS A 84 15.52 -17.00 -0.84
C LYS A 84 14.56 -16.19 -1.73
N VAL A 85 14.15 -16.75 -2.86
CA VAL A 85 13.16 -16.14 -3.76
C VAL A 85 11.77 -16.57 -3.32
N ARG A 86 10.89 -15.62 -3.13
CA ARG A 86 9.51 -15.88 -2.70
C ARG A 86 8.52 -15.36 -3.74
N TYR A 87 7.46 -16.12 -3.94
CA TYR A 87 6.36 -15.78 -4.85
C TYR A 87 5.05 -15.64 -4.09
N PRO A 88 4.20 -14.66 -4.43
CA PRO A 88 2.86 -14.56 -3.86
C PRO A 88 2.05 -15.82 -4.17
N ILE A 89 1.22 -16.22 -3.21
CA ILE A 89 0.29 -17.34 -3.41
C ILE A 89 -0.91 -16.81 -4.19
N LYS A 90 -1.17 -17.43 -5.34
CA LYS A 90 -2.24 -17.02 -6.25
C LYS A 90 -3.59 -16.84 -5.54
N ASN A 91 -4.28 -15.74 -5.84
CA ASN A 91 -5.59 -15.36 -5.32
C ASN A 91 -5.65 -15.20 -3.79
N ARG A 92 -4.52 -14.94 -3.11
CA ARG A 92 -4.48 -14.76 -1.66
C ARG A 92 -3.91 -13.41 -1.21
N CYS A 93 -3.69 -12.48 -2.16
CA CYS A 93 -3.23 -11.13 -1.83
C CYS A 93 -4.37 -10.26 -1.30
N GLN A 94 -4.01 -9.23 -0.54
CA GLN A 94 -4.96 -8.25 -0.01
C GLN A 94 -5.67 -7.48 -1.13
N PHE A 95 -4.91 -7.08 -2.15
CA PHE A 95 -5.44 -6.59 -3.41
C PHE A 95 -5.33 -7.72 -4.43
N SER A 96 -6.47 -8.25 -4.84
CA SER A 96 -6.53 -9.51 -5.60
C SER A 96 -5.82 -9.46 -6.95
N TRP A 97 -5.81 -8.29 -7.58
CA TRP A 97 -5.18 -8.10 -8.89
C TRP A 97 -3.68 -8.42 -8.89
N PHE A 98 -2.98 -8.14 -7.78
CA PHE A 98 -1.53 -8.35 -7.67
C PHE A 98 -1.10 -9.81 -7.81
N CYS A 99 -1.95 -10.77 -7.46
CA CYS A 99 -1.59 -12.18 -7.54
C CYS A 99 -2.71 -13.08 -8.12
N ASP A 100 -3.55 -12.54 -8.99
CA ASP A 100 -4.60 -13.31 -9.69
C ASP A 100 -4.05 -14.13 -10.87
N GLY A 101 -2.78 -13.92 -11.22
CA GLY A 101 -2.07 -14.62 -12.29
C GLY A 101 -2.31 -14.01 -13.68
N LYS A 102 -2.91 -12.83 -13.75
CA LYS A 102 -3.01 -12.02 -14.97
C LYS A 102 -1.88 -11.01 -15.02
N SER A 103 -1.74 -10.33 -16.16
CA SER A 103 -0.79 -9.22 -16.29
C SER A 103 -1.31 -7.99 -15.57
N ASP A 104 -0.46 -7.40 -14.71
CA ASP A 104 -0.73 -6.15 -14.00
C ASP A 104 -0.53 -4.91 -14.88
N THR A 105 -0.05 -5.10 -16.11
CA THR A 105 0.19 -4.01 -17.05
C THR A 105 -1.12 -3.31 -17.44
N PRO A 106 -1.24 -1.99 -17.19
CA PRO A 106 -2.43 -1.25 -17.54
C PRO A 106 -2.69 -1.25 -19.05
N ARG A 107 -3.86 -1.72 -19.47
CA ARG A 107 -4.26 -1.74 -20.89
C ARG A 107 -4.57 -0.34 -21.41
N ASN A 108 -5.18 0.51 -20.59
CA ASN A 108 -5.47 1.90 -20.92
C ASN A 108 -4.41 2.83 -20.31
N LYS A 109 -3.36 3.09 -21.08
CA LYS A 109 -2.25 3.93 -20.63
C LYS A 109 -2.65 5.37 -20.32
N LYS A 110 -3.65 5.94 -21.02
CA LYS A 110 -4.13 7.30 -20.76
C LYS A 110 -4.74 7.41 -19.36
N ILE A 111 -5.58 6.46 -18.98
CA ILE A 111 -6.18 6.41 -17.64
C ILE A 111 -5.10 6.17 -16.58
N TYR A 112 -4.20 5.21 -16.82
CA TYR A 112 -3.12 4.92 -15.90
C TYR A 112 -2.20 6.13 -15.67
N ASN A 113 -1.77 6.82 -16.73
CA ASN A 113 -0.92 8.00 -16.61
C ASN A 113 -1.58 9.12 -15.80
N ARG A 114 -2.90 9.31 -15.95
CA ARG A 114 -3.65 10.25 -15.12
C ARG A 114 -3.63 9.85 -13.64
N MET A 115 -3.83 8.57 -13.35
CA MET A 115 -3.76 8.04 -11.99
C MET A 115 -2.35 8.12 -11.41
N TYR A 116 -1.33 7.88 -12.23
CA TYR A 116 0.06 8.05 -11.82
C TYR A 116 0.37 9.50 -11.45
N ASN A 117 -0.03 10.47 -12.28
CA ASN A 117 0.16 11.88 -11.97
C ASN A 117 -0.60 12.30 -10.69
N LEU A 118 -1.79 11.75 -10.46
CA LEU A 118 -2.55 11.98 -9.23
C LEU A 118 -1.83 11.39 -8.01
N ALA A 119 -1.33 10.17 -8.11
CA ALA A 119 -0.56 9.51 -7.05
C ALA A 119 0.71 10.30 -6.72
N ASP A 120 1.46 10.70 -7.73
CA ASP A 120 2.68 11.48 -7.59
C ASP A 120 2.42 12.83 -6.93
N ALA A 121 1.39 13.56 -7.37
CA ALA A 121 1.01 14.85 -6.78
C ALA A 121 0.57 14.71 -5.30
N ILE A 122 -0.12 13.63 -4.94
CA ILE A 122 -0.48 13.34 -3.54
C ILE A 122 0.77 13.10 -2.71
N LEU A 123 1.68 12.25 -3.17
CA LEU A 123 2.87 11.84 -2.41
C LEU A 123 3.89 12.97 -2.28
N ASN A 124 3.99 13.87 -3.26
CA ASN A 124 4.85 15.04 -3.23
C ASN A 124 4.20 16.26 -2.53
N ASN A 125 2.99 16.11 -1.98
CA ASN A 125 2.22 17.20 -1.37
C ASN A 125 1.95 18.39 -2.31
N GLU A 126 1.87 18.14 -3.61
CA GLU A 126 1.51 19.16 -4.61
C GLU A 126 0.03 19.49 -4.57
N ILE A 127 -0.78 18.56 -4.09
CA ILE A 127 -2.20 18.74 -3.82
C ILE A 127 -2.53 18.32 -2.39
N SER A 128 -3.52 18.98 -1.78
CA SER A 128 -4.04 18.56 -0.49
C SER A 128 -4.83 17.27 -0.64
N PHE A 129 -4.42 16.22 0.08
CA PHE A 129 -5.15 14.96 0.15
C PHE A 129 -5.98 14.89 1.42
N LEU A 130 -7.28 14.67 1.29
CA LEU A 130 -8.20 14.46 2.40
C LEU A 130 -8.68 13.00 2.39
N ASP A 131 -8.56 12.32 3.53
CA ASP A 131 -9.18 11.01 3.71
C ASP A 131 -10.70 11.13 3.81
N ILE A 132 -11.38 10.80 2.71
CA ILE A 132 -12.84 10.80 2.60
C ILE A 132 -13.47 9.51 3.11
N THR A 133 -12.65 8.55 3.59
CA THR A 133 -13.13 7.24 4.05
C THR A 133 -13.32 7.15 5.55
N GLY A 134 -12.95 8.20 6.31
CA GLY A 134 -13.07 8.23 7.77
C GLY A 134 -12.12 7.23 8.46
N GLY A 135 -10.89 7.08 7.96
CA GLY A 135 -9.87 6.19 8.51
C GLY A 135 -10.06 4.72 8.13
N ALA A 136 -10.74 4.44 7.02
CA ALA A 136 -10.97 3.05 6.60
C ALA A 136 -9.68 2.34 6.23
N THR A 137 -9.59 1.07 6.63
CA THR A 137 -8.53 0.13 6.25
C THR A 137 -9.05 -1.06 5.45
N HIS A 138 -10.36 -1.17 5.30
CA HIS A 138 -11.04 -2.25 4.57
C HIS A 138 -12.17 -1.68 3.73
N TYR A 139 -12.45 -2.35 2.63
CA TYR A 139 -13.65 -2.12 1.83
C TYR A 139 -14.05 -3.38 1.07
N HIS A 140 -15.25 -3.41 0.59
CA HIS A 140 -15.76 -4.41 -0.35
C HIS A 140 -16.76 -3.76 -1.31
N ALA A 141 -17.00 -4.40 -2.44
CA ALA A 141 -18.05 -3.97 -3.35
C ALA A 141 -19.43 -4.13 -2.72
N ASP A 142 -20.35 -3.25 -3.01
CA ASP A 142 -21.69 -3.18 -2.41
C ASP A 142 -22.54 -4.45 -2.62
N TYR A 143 -22.27 -5.20 -3.69
CA TYR A 143 -22.94 -6.46 -4.02
C TYR A 143 -22.38 -7.70 -3.31
N VAL A 144 -21.35 -7.57 -2.44
CA VAL A 144 -20.82 -8.68 -1.64
C VAL A 144 -20.99 -8.40 -0.13
N SER A 145 -21.02 -9.46 0.67
CA SER A 145 -21.18 -9.34 2.12
C SER A 145 -20.17 -10.25 2.83
N PRO A 146 -18.91 -9.82 2.94
CA PRO A 146 -17.88 -10.63 3.59
C PRO A 146 -18.11 -10.73 5.10
N ALA A 147 -17.81 -11.89 5.68
CA ALA A 147 -18.04 -12.15 7.11
C ALA A 147 -17.30 -11.16 8.02
N TRP A 148 -16.12 -10.69 7.61
CA TRP A 148 -15.32 -9.73 8.38
C TRP A 148 -15.97 -8.35 8.52
N ALA A 149 -16.89 -7.96 7.62
CA ALA A 149 -17.56 -6.65 7.68
C ALA A 149 -18.33 -6.46 9.00
N LYS A 150 -18.86 -7.55 9.58
CA LYS A 150 -19.57 -7.51 10.87
C LYS A 150 -18.67 -7.20 12.06
N THR A 151 -17.36 -7.32 11.90
CA THR A 151 -16.35 -7.10 12.97
C THR A 151 -15.69 -5.74 12.89
N LYS A 152 -16.13 -4.87 12.00
CA LYS A 152 -15.53 -3.56 11.76
C LYS A 152 -16.59 -2.48 11.73
N THR A 153 -16.18 -1.24 11.96
CA THR A 153 -17.07 -0.09 11.91
C THR A 153 -17.22 0.38 10.48
N LYS A 154 -18.43 0.29 9.94
CA LYS A 154 -18.77 0.90 8.65
C LYS A 154 -18.62 2.42 8.76
N THR A 155 -17.91 3.05 7.83
CA THR A 155 -17.63 4.48 7.84
C THR A 155 -18.42 5.23 6.76
N VAL A 156 -18.33 4.78 5.50
CA VAL A 156 -18.95 5.48 4.37
C VAL A 156 -19.18 4.51 3.20
N GLU A 157 -20.09 4.88 2.32
CA GLU A 157 -20.24 4.28 0.98
C GLU A 157 -19.81 5.31 -0.06
N ILE A 158 -18.93 4.91 -0.96
CA ILE A 158 -18.45 5.75 -2.06
C ILE A 158 -18.49 4.92 -3.34
N GLN A 159 -19.28 5.36 -4.31
CA GLN A 159 -19.56 4.61 -5.53
C GLN A 159 -20.02 3.17 -5.20
N ASP A 160 -19.44 2.17 -5.82
CA ASP A 160 -19.80 0.77 -5.61
C ASP A 160 -19.05 0.11 -4.45
N HIS A 161 -18.44 0.90 -3.53
CA HIS A 161 -17.66 0.39 -2.42
C HIS A 161 -18.19 0.84 -1.06
N ILE A 162 -18.20 -0.09 -0.09
CA ILE A 162 -18.52 0.16 1.31
C ILE A 162 -17.24 0.07 2.13
N PHE A 163 -16.91 1.13 2.87
CA PHE A 163 -15.66 1.29 3.61
C PHE A 163 -15.84 1.04 5.09
N TYR A 164 -14.77 0.47 5.70
CA TYR A 164 -14.79 0.07 7.11
C TYR A 164 -13.48 0.43 7.79
N ARG A 165 -13.59 0.94 9.00
CA ARG A 165 -12.46 1.14 9.91
C ARG A 165 -12.34 -0.06 10.85
N TRP A 166 -11.13 -0.51 11.03
CA TRP A 166 -10.80 -1.51 12.05
C TRP A 166 -10.40 -0.77 13.32
N GLU A 167 -11.27 -0.80 14.33
CA GLU A 167 -11.03 -0.10 15.60
C GLU A 167 -9.78 -0.70 16.31
N LYS A 168 -9.08 0.19 17.05
CA LYS A 168 -7.87 -0.16 17.80
C LYS A 168 -8.20 -0.80 19.14
#